data_972a831f2a3332ff605730e79589d2c9
#
_entry.id   972a831f2a3332ff605730e79589d2c9
#
_cell.length_a   1.000
_cell.length_b   1.000
_cell.length_c   1.000
_cell.angle_alpha   90.00
_cell.angle_beta   90.00
_cell.angle_gamma   90.00
#
_symmetry.space_group_name_H-M   'P 1'
#
loop_
_entity.id
_entity.type
_entity.pdbx_description
1 polymer ?
#
loop_
_entity_poly.entity_id
_entity_poly.type
_entity_poly.pdbx_seq_one_letter_code
_entity_poly.pdbx_strand_id
1 'polypeptide(L)'
;MYSKIMELIEISHPLKDHYLTNLRDKNTDFDTFRTSASKLSYLLVVEATKHLTTSQIEINTPLTKTTGVQIENNSVAISVLRAGLGLMDGVQQLIPNISFGYIGVQRNEETAEPENYYEKLPDLVNKNVFILEPMLA
;
A
#
# COMPACT_ATOMS: atom_id res chain seq x y z
N MET A 1 -20.54 0.56 -18.37
CA MET A 1 -19.50 -0.43 -18.73
C MET A 1 -18.14 0.24 -18.55
N TYR A 2 -17.49 0.06 -17.41
CA TYR A 2 -16.18 0.66 -17.14
C TYR A 2 -15.09 -0.28 -17.65
N SER A 3 -14.66 -0.11 -18.88
CA SER A 3 -13.39 -0.65 -19.35
C SER A 3 -12.28 0.27 -18.84
N LYS A 4 -11.95 0.18 -17.56
CA LYS A 4 -10.74 0.81 -17.06
C LYS A 4 -9.58 -0.11 -17.47
N ILE A 5 -8.78 0.34 -18.43
CA ILE A 5 -7.54 -0.34 -18.82
C ILE A 5 -6.70 -0.44 -17.53
N MET A 6 -6.34 -1.66 -17.16
CA MET A 6 -5.43 -1.88 -16.04
C MET A 6 -4.04 -1.40 -16.48
N GLU A 7 -3.48 -0.45 -15.75
CA GLU A 7 -2.14 0.07 -15.98
C GLU A 7 -1.16 -0.63 -15.04
N LEU A 8 -0.08 -1.15 -15.61
CA LEU A 8 1.04 -1.67 -14.86
C LEU A 8 2.09 -0.56 -14.67
N ILE A 9 2.35 -0.19 -13.43
CA ILE A 9 3.36 0.81 -13.08
C ILE A 9 4.53 0.10 -12.41
N GLU A 10 5.69 0.14 -13.06
CA GLU A 10 6.95 -0.36 -12.48
C GLU A 10 7.77 0.79 -11.92
N ILE A 11 8.19 0.65 -10.66
CA ILE A 11 9.08 1.62 -10.02
C ILE A 11 10.50 1.44 -10.54
N SER A 12 11.06 2.46 -11.16
CA SER A 12 12.47 2.50 -11.55
C SER A 12 13.27 3.32 -10.53
N HIS A 13 13.95 2.62 -9.60
CA HIS A 13 14.74 3.28 -8.55
C HIS A 13 15.82 2.35 -7.99
N PRO A 14 17.09 2.79 -7.79
CA PRO A 14 18.16 1.95 -7.25
C PRO A 14 17.86 1.31 -5.89
N LEU A 15 17.15 2.02 -5.01
CA LEU A 15 16.72 1.45 -3.71
C LEU A 15 15.71 0.31 -3.88
N LYS A 16 14.81 0.39 -4.88
CA LYS A 16 13.91 -0.72 -5.21
C LYS A 16 14.71 -1.95 -5.56
N ASP A 17 15.71 -1.81 -6.44
CA ASP A 17 16.55 -2.93 -6.89
C ASP A 17 17.35 -3.53 -5.74
N HIS A 18 17.90 -2.69 -4.87
CA HIS A 18 18.63 -3.10 -3.68
C HIS A 18 17.74 -3.94 -2.72
N TYR A 19 16.58 -3.43 -2.32
CA TYR A 19 15.71 -4.15 -1.40
C TYR A 19 15.09 -5.39 -2.03
N LEU A 20 14.77 -5.34 -3.33
CA LEU A 20 14.25 -6.49 -4.05
C LEU A 20 15.30 -7.61 -4.16
N THR A 21 16.57 -7.27 -4.29
CA THR A 21 17.68 -8.23 -4.25
C THR A 21 17.70 -8.98 -2.92
N ASN A 22 17.61 -8.26 -1.79
CA ASN A 22 17.55 -8.88 -0.46
C ASN A 22 16.35 -9.81 -0.31
N LEU A 23 15.17 -9.42 -0.84
CA LEU A 23 13.96 -10.26 -0.76
C LEU A 23 14.07 -11.52 -1.63
N ARG A 24 14.87 -11.50 -2.69
CA ARG A 24 15.05 -12.63 -3.62
C ARG A 24 16.17 -13.59 -3.23
N ASP A 25 17.14 -13.14 -2.41
CA ASP A 25 18.24 -14.01 -1.97
C ASP A 25 17.74 -14.98 -0.90
N LYS A 26 17.83 -16.26 -1.19
CA LYS A 26 17.43 -17.34 -0.26
C LYS A 26 18.26 -17.38 1.03
N ASN A 27 19.41 -16.71 1.07
CA ASN A 27 20.29 -16.68 2.24
C ASN A 27 20.01 -15.45 3.14
N THR A 28 19.09 -14.56 2.74
CA THR A 28 18.73 -13.40 3.53
C THR A 28 18.12 -13.84 4.86
N ASP A 29 18.65 -13.32 5.96
CA ASP A 29 18.09 -13.55 7.28
C ASP A 29 16.72 -12.85 7.47
N PHE A 30 15.97 -13.28 8.47
CA PHE A 30 14.61 -12.79 8.70
C PHE A 30 14.53 -11.30 8.98
N ASP A 31 15.52 -10.72 9.65
CA ASP A 31 15.52 -9.32 10.01
C ASP A 31 15.79 -8.43 8.80
N THR A 32 16.78 -8.78 8.00
CA THR A 32 17.08 -8.14 6.73
C THR A 32 15.90 -8.26 5.75
N PHE A 33 15.25 -9.44 5.70
CA PHE A 33 14.06 -9.64 4.87
C PHE A 33 12.91 -8.71 5.26
N ARG A 34 12.55 -8.65 6.55
CA ARG A 34 11.48 -7.78 7.05
C ARG A 34 11.78 -6.30 6.80
N THR A 35 13.02 -5.89 7.10
CA THR A 35 13.46 -4.51 6.88
C THR A 35 13.39 -4.14 5.41
N SER A 36 13.82 -5.02 4.51
CA SER A 36 13.77 -4.78 3.07
C SER A 36 12.32 -4.71 2.56
N ALA A 37 11.43 -5.58 3.03
CA ALA A 37 10.01 -5.55 2.70
C ALA A 37 9.35 -4.23 3.16
N SER A 38 9.61 -3.80 4.39
CA SER A 38 9.15 -2.52 4.92
C SER A 38 9.66 -1.35 4.06
N LYS A 39 10.96 -1.29 3.76
CA LYS A 39 11.52 -0.21 2.91
C LYS A 39 10.95 -0.21 1.50
N LEU A 40 10.72 -1.38 0.92
CA LEU A 40 10.10 -1.48 -0.40
C LEU A 40 8.64 -0.99 -0.36
N SER A 41 7.89 -1.27 0.72
CA SER A 41 6.52 -0.80 0.88
C SER A 41 6.42 0.73 0.85
N TYR A 42 7.38 1.47 1.42
CA TYR A 42 7.43 2.95 1.32
C TYR A 42 7.54 3.41 -0.14
N LEU A 43 8.42 2.80 -0.93
CA LEU A 43 8.58 3.17 -2.34
C LEU A 43 7.30 2.90 -3.14
N LEU A 44 6.64 1.77 -2.88
CA LEU A 44 5.37 1.41 -3.51
C LEU A 44 4.27 2.42 -3.15
N VAL A 45 4.17 2.81 -1.88
CA VAL A 45 3.16 3.79 -1.43
C VAL A 45 3.40 5.17 -2.03
N VAL A 46 4.65 5.63 -2.09
CA VAL A 46 5.00 6.92 -2.73
C VAL A 46 4.56 6.92 -4.20
N GLU A 47 4.77 5.83 -4.92
CA GLU A 47 4.33 5.71 -6.31
C GLU A 47 2.80 5.65 -6.43
N ALA A 48 2.17 4.78 -5.63
CA ALA A 48 0.72 4.57 -5.67
C ALA A 48 -0.09 5.80 -5.25
N THR A 49 0.48 6.72 -4.50
CA THR A 49 -0.20 7.92 -3.97
C THR A 49 -0.04 9.18 -4.82
N LYS A 50 0.67 9.13 -5.94
CA LYS A 50 0.90 10.29 -6.81
C LYS A 50 -0.37 10.99 -7.33
N HIS A 51 -1.48 10.27 -7.37
CA HIS A 51 -2.76 10.76 -7.85
C HIS A 51 -3.72 11.23 -6.74
N LEU A 52 -3.29 11.20 -5.47
CA LEU A 52 -4.13 11.67 -4.38
C LEU A 52 -4.40 13.15 -4.50
N THR A 53 -5.66 13.53 -4.26
CA THR A 53 -6.08 14.93 -4.24
C THR A 53 -5.59 15.64 -2.98
N THR A 54 -5.28 16.92 -3.15
CA THR A 54 -4.86 17.79 -2.05
C THR A 54 -5.74 19.03 -2.01
N SER A 55 -5.98 19.55 -0.82
CA SER A 55 -6.63 20.83 -0.56
C SER A 55 -5.63 21.88 -0.08
N GLN A 56 -5.90 23.14 -0.40
CA GLN A 56 -5.11 24.27 0.11
C GLN A 56 -5.58 24.63 1.52
N ILE A 57 -4.63 24.90 2.42
CA ILE A 57 -4.87 25.36 3.78
C ILE A 57 -4.02 26.59 4.09
N GLU A 58 -4.57 27.53 4.87
CA GLU A 58 -3.77 28.64 5.40
C GLU A 58 -2.92 28.13 6.58
N ILE A 59 -1.63 28.42 6.56
CA ILE A 59 -0.71 28.08 7.65
C ILE A 59 0.06 29.32 8.11
N ASN A 60 0.49 29.29 9.38
CA ASN A 60 1.38 30.31 9.94
C ASN A 60 2.80 29.74 10.04
N THR A 61 3.72 30.32 9.30
CA THR A 61 5.16 30.03 9.47
C THR A 61 5.73 30.96 10.56
N PRO A 62 6.96 30.73 11.04
CA PRO A 62 7.60 31.65 11.98
C PRO A 62 7.75 33.10 11.47
N LEU A 63 7.71 33.30 10.14
CA LEU A 63 7.96 34.60 9.51
C LEU A 63 6.68 35.26 8.99
N THR A 64 5.73 34.47 8.46
CA THR A 64 4.52 35.00 7.82
C THR A 64 3.44 33.95 7.64
N LYS A 65 2.22 34.41 7.38
CA LYS A 65 1.14 33.56 6.87
C LYS A 65 1.41 33.15 5.43
N THR A 66 1.11 31.93 5.09
CA THR A 66 1.25 31.41 3.73
C THR A 66 0.24 30.29 3.46
N THR A 67 0.18 29.81 2.22
CA THR A 67 -0.66 28.68 1.82
C THR A 67 0.17 27.40 1.81
N GLY A 68 -0.34 26.37 2.48
CA GLY A 68 0.16 24.99 2.42
C GLY A 68 -0.83 24.08 1.69
N VAL A 69 -0.46 22.79 1.58
CA VAL A 69 -1.33 21.75 1.01
C VAL A 69 -1.48 20.59 2.00
N GLN A 70 -2.64 19.98 1.99
CA GLN A 70 -2.95 18.80 2.80
C GLN A 70 -3.62 17.74 1.93
N ILE A 71 -3.27 16.46 2.14
CA ILE A 71 -3.92 15.34 1.48
C ILE A 71 -5.37 15.22 1.98
N GLU A 72 -6.31 15.07 1.06
CA GLU A 72 -7.70 14.78 1.40
C GLU A 72 -7.80 13.37 1.98
N ASN A 73 -8.32 13.26 3.21
CA ASN A 73 -8.42 12.00 3.93
C ASN A 73 -9.63 11.18 3.50
N ASN A 74 -9.56 10.57 2.33
CA ASN A 74 -10.59 9.68 1.80
C ASN A 74 -10.01 8.35 1.30
N SER A 75 -8.99 7.83 1.96
CA SER A 75 -8.29 6.62 1.55
C SER A 75 -8.51 5.45 2.50
N VAL A 76 -8.55 4.25 1.95
CA VAL A 76 -8.65 2.98 2.66
C VAL A 76 -7.59 2.03 2.10
N ALA A 77 -6.90 1.29 2.96
CA ALA A 77 -6.04 0.20 2.57
C ALA A 77 -6.68 -1.14 2.94
N ILE A 78 -6.71 -2.07 2.00
CA ILE A 78 -7.21 -3.42 2.20
C ILE A 78 -6.04 -4.39 2.08
N SER A 79 -5.70 -5.06 3.17
CA SER A 79 -4.65 -6.07 3.19
C SER A 79 -5.23 -7.44 2.88
N VAL A 80 -4.68 -8.12 1.87
CA VAL A 80 -4.97 -9.52 1.59
C VAL A 80 -4.10 -10.37 2.51
N LEU A 81 -4.76 -11.08 3.42
CA LEU A 81 -4.10 -11.86 4.46
C LEU A 81 -3.51 -13.16 3.87
N ARG A 82 -2.35 -13.55 4.31
CA ARG A 82 -1.48 -12.92 5.32
C ARG A 82 -0.39 -12.04 4.72
N ALA A 83 -0.01 -12.26 3.44
CA ALA A 83 1.14 -11.64 2.80
C ALA A 83 1.04 -10.10 2.72
N GLY A 84 -0.17 -9.56 2.52
CA GLY A 84 -0.42 -8.12 2.49
C GLY A 84 -0.02 -7.36 3.76
N LEU A 85 0.06 -8.04 4.91
CA LEU A 85 0.54 -7.43 6.15
C LEU A 85 1.96 -6.86 6.03
N GLY A 86 2.80 -7.45 5.17
CA GLY A 86 4.16 -6.98 4.93
C GLY A 86 4.25 -5.60 4.27
N LEU A 87 3.16 -5.12 3.65
CA LEU A 87 3.11 -3.81 3.00
C LEU A 87 2.44 -2.73 3.86
N MET A 88 1.84 -3.09 4.99
CA MET A 88 1.07 -2.16 5.82
C MET A 88 1.91 -1.04 6.42
N ASP A 89 3.17 -1.32 6.75
CA ASP A 89 4.04 -0.35 7.40
C ASP A 89 4.20 0.94 6.55
N GLY A 90 4.52 0.80 5.26
CA GLY A 90 4.63 1.94 4.35
C GLY A 90 3.34 2.75 4.26
N VAL A 91 2.20 2.08 4.17
CA VAL A 91 0.88 2.73 4.10
C VAL A 91 0.57 3.49 5.39
N GLN A 92 0.75 2.85 6.54
CA GLN A 92 0.45 3.43 7.85
C GLN A 92 1.31 4.64 8.17
N GLN A 93 2.58 4.62 7.77
CA GLN A 93 3.52 5.70 8.05
C GLN A 93 3.38 6.88 7.09
N LEU A 94 2.97 6.65 5.84
CA LEU A 94 2.95 7.69 4.81
C LEU A 94 1.58 8.32 4.56
N ILE A 95 0.47 7.59 4.82
CA ILE A 95 -0.87 8.12 4.58
C ILE A 95 -1.55 8.41 5.92
N PRO A 96 -1.72 9.69 6.29
CA PRO A 96 -2.31 10.05 7.58
C PRO A 96 -3.75 9.54 7.71
N ASN A 97 -4.10 9.03 8.88
CA ASN A 97 -5.46 8.63 9.25
C ASN A 97 -6.13 7.65 8.28
N ILE A 98 -5.36 6.82 7.56
CA ILE A 98 -5.91 5.80 6.67
C ILE A 98 -6.65 4.74 7.47
N SER A 99 -7.81 4.32 6.95
CA SER A 99 -8.55 3.19 7.50
C SER A 99 -8.08 1.88 6.88
N PHE A 100 -8.06 0.80 7.67
CA PHE A 100 -7.66 -0.52 7.20
C PHE A 100 -8.85 -1.48 7.11
N GLY A 101 -8.88 -2.24 6.01
CA GLY A 101 -9.71 -3.42 5.85
C GLY A 101 -8.84 -4.66 5.63
N TYR A 102 -9.45 -5.83 5.80
CA TYR A 102 -8.77 -7.11 5.68
C TYR A 102 -9.64 -8.10 4.92
N ILE A 103 -9.03 -8.84 4.01
CA ILE A 103 -9.64 -9.96 3.30
C ILE A 103 -8.72 -11.16 3.47
N GLY A 104 -9.25 -12.26 4.01
CA GLY A 104 -8.54 -13.53 4.14
C GLY A 104 -8.95 -14.47 3.02
N VAL A 105 -8.01 -14.80 2.13
CA VAL A 105 -8.22 -15.76 1.05
C VAL A 105 -7.23 -16.90 1.21
N GLN A 106 -7.71 -18.12 1.12
CA GLN A 106 -6.88 -19.32 1.04
C GLN A 106 -7.23 -20.13 -0.21
N ARG A 107 -6.33 -20.99 -0.62
CA ARG A 107 -6.61 -21.97 -1.67
C ARG A 107 -7.21 -23.21 -1.04
N ASN A 108 -8.33 -23.67 -1.56
CA ASN A 108 -8.84 -25.00 -1.24
C ASN A 108 -7.84 -26.05 -1.74
N GLU A 109 -7.37 -26.94 -0.86
CA GLU A 109 -6.34 -27.92 -1.19
C GLU A 109 -6.79 -28.99 -2.19
N GLU A 110 -8.11 -29.27 -2.26
CA GLU A 110 -8.67 -30.29 -3.14
C GLU A 110 -9.05 -29.74 -4.51
N THR A 111 -9.66 -28.54 -4.57
CA THR A 111 -10.17 -27.95 -5.82
C THR A 111 -9.23 -26.94 -6.43
N ALA A 112 -8.24 -26.47 -5.68
CA ALA A 112 -7.35 -25.35 -6.02
C ALA A 112 -8.09 -24.01 -6.25
N GLU A 113 -9.36 -23.91 -5.88
CA GLU A 113 -10.14 -22.68 -5.99
C GLU A 113 -9.89 -21.75 -4.80
N PRO A 114 -10.01 -20.42 -4.99
CA PRO A 114 -9.89 -19.46 -3.90
C PRO A 114 -11.10 -19.52 -2.98
N GLU A 115 -10.85 -19.56 -1.67
CA GLU A 115 -11.85 -19.61 -0.63
C GLU A 115 -11.68 -18.43 0.33
N ASN A 116 -12.72 -17.61 0.46
CA ASN A 116 -12.71 -16.48 1.40
C ASN A 116 -13.05 -16.99 2.81
N TYR A 117 -12.14 -16.85 3.76
CA TYR A 117 -12.34 -17.26 5.14
C TYR A 117 -12.51 -16.09 6.12
N TYR A 118 -12.22 -14.87 5.69
CA TYR A 118 -12.33 -13.68 6.53
C TYR A 118 -12.55 -12.41 5.70
N GLU A 119 -13.48 -11.58 6.13
CA GLU A 119 -13.68 -10.25 5.54
C GLU A 119 -14.10 -9.27 6.62
N LYS A 120 -13.36 -8.16 6.69
CA LYS A 120 -13.73 -7.00 7.50
C LYS A 120 -13.30 -5.73 6.76
N LEU A 121 -14.26 -5.04 6.19
CA LEU A 121 -14.04 -3.85 5.38
C LEU A 121 -14.66 -2.62 6.06
N PRO A 122 -14.00 -1.45 6.03
CA PRO A 122 -14.62 -0.18 6.36
C PRO A 122 -15.55 0.27 5.23
N ASP A 123 -16.22 1.42 5.41
CA ASP A 123 -16.97 2.05 4.31
C ASP A 123 -16.02 2.42 3.16
N LEU A 124 -16.36 1.96 1.95
CA LEU A 124 -15.56 2.16 0.72
C LEU A 124 -16.18 3.18 -0.24
N VAL A 125 -17.37 3.70 0.09
CA VAL A 125 -18.08 4.63 -0.81
C VAL A 125 -17.27 5.91 -0.98
N ASN A 126 -16.99 6.27 -2.24
CA ASN A 126 -16.19 7.44 -2.61
C ASN A 126 -14.79 7.49 -1.99
N LYS A 127 -14.17 6.32 -1.73
CA LYS A 127 -12.81 6.21 -1.19
C LYS A 127 -11.80 5.82 -2.27
N ASN A 128 -10.57 6.30 -2.10
CA ASN A 128 -9.42 5.72 -2.79
C ASN A 128 -9.06 4.42 -2.07
N VAL A 129 -9.11 3.30 -2.78
CA VAL A 129 -8.85 1.98 -2.19
C VAL A 129 -7.51 1.47 -2.67
N PHE A 130 -6.60 1.22 -1.72
CA PHE A 130 -5.31 0.57 -1.95
C PHE A 130 -5.41 -0.89 -1.55
N ILE A 131 -5.19 -1.81 -2.47
CA ILE A 131 -5.13 -3.25 -2.18
C ILE A 131 -3.68 -3.65 -2.00
N LEU A 132 -3.37 -4.23 -0.83
CA LEU A 132 -2.03 -4.65 -0.46
C LEU A 132 -1.91 -6.17 -0.66
N GLU A 133 -1.28 -6.56 -1.76
CA GLU A 133 -1.02 -7.97 -2.11
C GLU A 133 0.34 -8.08 -2.80
N PRO A 134 1.38 -8.57 -2.09
CA PRO A 134 2.72 -8.69 -2.65
C PRO A 134 2.93 -9.96 -3.50
N MET A 135 1.98 -10.90 -3.44
CA MET A 135 2.08 -12.20 -4.09
C MET A 135 1.12 -12.28 -5.27
N LEU A 136 1.59 -11.87 -6.45
CA LEU A 136 0.85 -12.06 -7.68
C LEU A 136 1.02 -13.52 -8.12
N ALA A 137 -0.02 -14.33 -7.94
CA ALA A 137 -0.03 -15.76 -8.28
C ALA A 137 -0.96 -16.04 -9.46
#